data_2e4151203b25668ad04dfa9f5a6b3d66
#
_entry.id   2e4151203b25668ad04dfa9f5a6b3d66
#
_cell.length_a   1.000
_cell.length_b   1.000
_cell.length_c   1.000
_cell.angle_alpha   90.00
_cell.angle_beta   90.00
_cell.angle_gamma   90.00
#
_symmetry.space_group_name_H-M   'P 1'
#
loop_
_entity.id
_entity.type
_entity.pdbx_description
1 polymer ?
#
loop_
_entity_poly.entity_id
_entity_poly.type
_entity_poly.pdbx_seq_one_letter_code
_entity_poly.pdbx_strand_id
1 'polypeptide(L)'
;MNESSYQEALNYLYSLTQSGIKLGLKNTARLLQHFGDPQLKIRTIHIAGTNGKGSTAAITESILRASGYKVGLYTSPHLLDFRERIQTNRRMIEKQQTFDLITRIKSAVEKIKIPITFFEFGTVLAFLYFNEQNTDINIIEVGLGGRLDATNLCQAEISIITSI
;
A
#
# COMPACT_ATOMS: atom_id res chain seq x y z
N MET A 1 -5.26 6.44 -21.14
CA MET A 1 -5.23 4.95 -20.97
C MET A 1 -6.48 4.35 -21.58
N ASN A 2 -6.35 3.25 -22.35
CA ASN A 2 -7.52 2.44 -22.74
C ASN A 2 -7.72 1.28 -21.75
N GLU A 3 -8.90 0.63 -21.79
CA GLU A 3 -9.24 -0.46 -20.85
C GLU A 3 -8.31 -1.67 -20.99
N SER A 4 -7.84 -1.98 -22.22
CA SER A 4 -6.89 -3.08 -22.48
C SER A 4 -5.55 -2.86 -21.74
N SER A 5 -5.00 -1.65 -21.82
CA SER A 5 -3.72 -1.32 -21.15
C SER A 5 -3.83 -1.41 -19.63
N TYR A 6 -4.97 -0.99 -19.08
CA TYR A 6 -5.23 -1.13 -17.64
C TYR A 6 -5.31 -2.60 -17.23
N GLN A 7 -6.00 -3.42 -18.01
CA GLN A 7 -6.11 -4.86 -17.73
C GLN A 7 -4.75 -5.57 -17.83
N GLU A 8 -3.92 -5.20 -18.78
CA GLU A 8 -2.54 -5.73 -18.90
C GLU A 8 -1.69 -5.39 -17.66
N ALA A 9 -1.80 -4.15 -17.15
CA ALA A 9 -1.12 -3.74 -15.94
C ALA A 9 -1.58 -4.54 -14.72
N LEU A 10 -2.89 -4.76 -14.58
CA LEU A 10 -3.45 -5.61 -13.52
C LEU A 10 -3.01 -7.07 -13.66
N ASN A 11 -3.00 -7.62 -14.87
CA ASN A 11 -2.54 -8.98 -15.13
C ASN A 11 -1.06 -9.17 -14.72
N TYR A 12 -0.21 -8.17 -15.00
CA TYR A 12 1.16 -8.17 -14.49
C TYR A 12 1.18 -8.19 -12.96
N LEU A 13 0.42 -7.31 -12.31
CA LEU A 13 0.36 -7.24 -10.86
C LEU A 13 -0.10 -8.58 -10.25
N TYR A 14 -1.15 -9.17 -10.79
CA TYR A 14 -1.66 -10.45 -10.31
C TYR A 14 -0.71 -11.62 -10.60
N SER A 15 0.11 -11.57 -11.64
CA SER A 15 1.12 -12.61 -11.90
C SER A 15 2.14 -12.73 -10.77
N LEU A 16 2.36 -11.65 -10.01
CA LEU A 16 3.26 -11.63 -8.86
C LEU A 16 2.75 -12.49 -7.68
N THR A 17 1.47 -12.88 -7.66
CA THR A 17 0.91 -13.79 -6.65
C THR A 17 1.57 -15.18 -6.69
N GLN A 18 2.06 -15.61 -7.86
CA GLN A 18 2.77 -16.89 -8.03
C GLN A 18 4.09 -16.92 -7.23
N SER A 19 4.64 -15.77 -6.86
CA SER A 19 5.85 -15.69 -6.03
C SER A 19 5.63 -16.09 -4.58
N GLY A 20 4.37 -16.34 -4.17
CA GLY A 20 3.99 -16.73 -2.81
C GLY A 20 4.23 -15.62 -1.79
N ILE A 21 4.20 -16.01 -0.51
CA ILE A 21 4.53 -15.13 0.61
C ILE A 21 6.03 -15.23 0.87
N LYS A 22 6.72 -14.11 0.79
CA LYS A 22 8.13 -13.99 1.18
C LYS A 22 8.23 -13.05 2.36
N LEU A 23 8.80 -13.54 3.45
CA LEU A 23 9.08 -12.70 4.61
C LEU A 23 10.44 -12.01 4.44
N GLY A 24 10.47 -10.72 4.60
CA GLY A 24 11.68 -9.93 4.54
C GLY A 24 11.47 -8.55 3.93
N LEU A 25 12.24 -7.58 4.40
CA LEU A 25 12.06 -6.18 4.05
C LEU A 25 13.02 -5.68 2.95
N LYS A 26 14.06 -6.47 2.65
CA LYS A 26 15.20 -6.03 1.82
C LYS A 26 14.79 -5.56 0.42
N ASN A 27 13.94 -6.32 -0.26
CA ASN A 27 13.55 -5.99 -1.64
C ASN A 27 12.64 -4.77 -1.67
N THR A 28 11.65 -4.75 -0.78
CA THR A 28 10.73 -3.61 -0.64
C THR A 28 11.50 -2.34 -0.26
N ALA A 29 12.44 -2.41 0.67
CA ALA A 29 13.29 -1.27 1.06
C ALA A 29 14.12 -0.74 -0.13
N ARG A 30 14.75 -1.63 -0.91
CA ARG A 30 15.49 -1.21 -2.11
C ARG A 30 14.60 -0.54 -3.15
N LEU A 31 13.39 -1.03 -3.32
CA LEU A 31 12.43 -0.43 -4.26
C LEU A 31 11.94 0.94 -3.77
N LEU A 32 11.64 1.07 -2.48
CA LEU A 32 11.26 2.36 -1.87
C LEU A 32 12.41 3.37 -1.96
N GLN A 33 13.65 2.94 -1.68
CA GLN A 33 14.83 3.79 -1.82
C GLN A 33 15.01 4.29 -3.26
N HIS A 34 14.75 3.46 -4.27
CA HIS A 34 14.77 3.88 -5.68
C HIS A 34 13.80 5.04 -5.96
N PHE A 35 12.71 5.12 -5.23
CA PHE A 35 11.72 6.21 -5.31
C PHE A 35 11.94 7.33 -4.30
N GLY A 36 13.07 7.35 -3.60
CA GLY A 36 13.41 8.40 -2.63
C GLY A 36 12.67 8.30 -1.32
N ASP A 37 12.38 7.07 -0.87
CA ASP A 37 11.79 6.73 0.43
C ASP A 37 10.46 7.46 0.74
N PRO A 38 9.42 7.33 -0.12
CA PRO A 38 8.14 8.03 0.05
C PRO A 38 7.47 7.68 1.39
N GLN A 39 7.66 6.46 1.91
CA GLN A 39 7.09 6.01 3.18
C GLN A 39 7.61 6.77 4.40
N LEU A 40 8.76 7.43 4.30
CA LEU A 40 9.34 8.25 5.36
C LEU A 40 8.87 9.71 5.30
N LYS A 41 8.17 10.10 4.23
CA LYS A 41 7.68 11.47 4.00
C LYS A 41 6.22 11.65 4.39
N ILE A 42 5.53 10.57 4.71
CA ILE A 42 4.10 10.57 5.05
C ILE A 42 3.91 10.20 6.52
N ARG A 43 3.00 10.89 7.20
CA ARG A 43 2.60 10.54 8.56
C ARG A 43 1.76 9.26 8.54
N THR A 44 2.01 8.33 9.46
CA THR A 44 1.39 7.01 9.42
C THR A 44 0.91 6.54 10.79
N ILE A 45 -0.30 5.96 10.82
CA ILE A 45 -0.80 5.09 11.87
C ILE A 45 -0.74 3.66 11.34
N HIS A 46 0.01 2.79 11.99
CA HIS A 46 0.25 1.42 11.55
C HIS A 46 -0.55 0.44 12.41
N ILE A 47 -1.36 -0.43 11.79
CA ILE A 47 -2.31 -1.30 12.50
C ILE A 47 -1.99 -2.75 12.24
N ALA A 48 -1.62 -3.48 13.30
CA ALA A 48 -1.35 -4.91 13.30
C ALA A 48 -2.36 -5.69 14.16
N GLY A 49 -2.31 -7.02 14.10
CA GLY A 49 -3.15 -7.94 14.90
C GLY A 49 -3.72 -9.08 14.04
N THR A 50 -4.45 -9.99 14.67
CA THR A 50 -5.13 -11.09 13.97
C THR A 50 -6.52 -10.67 13.52
N ASN A 51 -7.36 -10.24 14.43
CA ASN A 51 -8.74 -9.81 14.16
C ASN A 51 -8.91 -8.30 14.38
N GLY A 52 -9.82 -7.68 13.63
CA GLY A 52 -10.22 -6.29 13.86
C GLY A 52 -9.32 -5.23 13.22
N LYS A 53 -8.23 -5.57 12.54
CA LYS A 53 -7.36 -4.61 11.87
C LYS A 53 -8.13 -3.68 10.92
N GLY A 54 -8.83 -4.25 9.94
CA GLY A 54 -9.59 -3.50 8.94
C GLY A 54 -10.70 -2.65 9.55
N SER A 55 -11.40 -3.16 10.59
CA SER A 55 -12.43 -2.39 11.31
C SER A 55 -11.81 -1.21 12.04
N THR A 56 -10.69 -1.42 12.75
CA THR A 56 -9.96 -0.35 13.44
C THR A 56 -9.45 0.69 12.43
N ALA A 57 -8.91 0.24 11.30
CA ALA A 57 -8.45 1.12 10.23
C ALA A 57 -9.59 1.98 9.68
N ALA A 58 -10.74 1.37 9.39
CA ALA A 58 -11.91 2.07 8.86
C ALA A 58 -12.50 3.09 9.85
N ILE A 59 -12.56 2.75 11.13
CA ILE A 59 -13.05 3.66 12.18
C ILE A 59 -12.07 4.83 12.37
N THR A 60 -10.77 4.55 12.47
CA THR A 60 -9.73 5.58 12.62
C THR A 60 -9.74 6.55 11.43
N GLU A 61 -9.83 6.02 10.21
CA GLU A 61 -9.97 6.84 9.00
C GLU A 61 -11.19 7.76 9.08
N SER A 62 -12.34 7.20 9.46
CA SER A 62 -13.60 7.95 9.53
C SER A 62 -13.52 9.11 10.52
N ILE A 63 -12.92 8.90 11.69
CA ILE A 63 -12.73 9.93 12.72
C ILE A 63 -11.82 11.05 12.20
N LEU A 64 -10.66 10.70 11.66
CA LEU A 64 -9.69 11.68 11.17
C LEU A 64 -10.23 12.47 9.98
N ARG A 65 -10.91 11.80 9.04
CA ARG A 65 -11.56 12.47 7.92
C ARG A 65 -12.68 13.42 8.37
N ALA A 66 -13.48 13.02 9.36
CA ALA A 66 -14.50 13.89 9.95
C ALA A 66 -13.89 15.09 10.68
N SER A 67 -12.64 14.97 11.15
CA SER A 67 -11.87 16.04 11.76
C SER A 67 -11.19 16.97 10.72
N GLY A 68 -11.44 16.77 9.43
CA GLY A 68 -10.95 17.64 8.36
C GLY A 68 -9.61 17.22 7.74
N TYR A 69 -8.99 16.11 8.17
CA TYR A 69 -7.75 15.63 7.57
C TYR A 69 -8.00 14.98 6.21
N LYS A 70 -7.02 15.11 5.32
CA LYS A 70 -6.93 14.29 4.09
C LYS A 70 -6.28 12.96 4.44
N VAL A 71 -7.08 11.90 4.52
CA VAL A 71 -6.64 10.61 5.06
C VAL A 71 -6.41 9.61 3.96
N GLY A 72 -5.22 8.99 3.94
CA GLY A 72 -4.92 7.79 3.17
C GLY A 72 -5.31 6.53 3.95
N LEU A 73 -5.83 5.52 3.26
CA LEU A 73 -6.19 4.22 3.84
C LEU A 73 -5.65 3.09 2.97
N TYR A 74 -4.81 2.25 3.55
CA TYR A 74 -4.32 1.00 2.94
C TYR A 74 -4.81 -0.19 3.74
N THR A 75 -5.59 -1.08 3.09
CA THR A 75 -6.16 -2.29 3.70
C THR A 75 -5.98 -3.50 2.81
N SER A 76 -6.08 -4.70 3.39
CA SER A 76 -6.00 -5.98 2.67
C SER A 76 -6.77 -7.10 3.37
N PRO A 77 -7.30 -8.08 2.63
CA PRO A 77 -7.38 -8.14 1.16
C PRO A 77 -8.48 -7.24 0.58
N HIS A 78 -8.56 -7.11 -0.75
CA HIS A 78 -9.72 -6.56 -1.45
C HIS A 78 -10.78 -7.66 -1.71
N LEU A 79 -12.01 -7.26 -2.01
CA LEU A 79 -13.10 -8.18 -2.32
C LEU A 79 -13.29 -8.37 -3.83
N LEU A 80 -13.35 -7.30 -4.60
CA LEU A 80 -13.64 -7.31 -6.03
C LEU A 80 -12.58 -6.58 -6.87
N ASP A 81 -12.12 -5.43 -6.41
CA ASP A 81 -11.24 -4.54 -7.17
C ASP A 81 -9.97 -4.24 -6.36
N PHE A 82 -8.81 -4.41 -6.99
CA PHE A 82 -7.51 -4.08 -6.36
C PHE A 82 -7.49 -2.69 -5.72
N ARG A 83 -8.17 -1.72 -6.33
CA ARG A 83 -8.21 -0.33 -5.88
C ARG A 83 -8.88 -0.13 -4.51
N GLU A 84 -9.69 -1.10 -4.06
CA GLU A 84 -10.26 -1.10 -2.71
C GLU A 84 -9.19 -1.01 -1.62
N ARG A 85 -7.98 -1.54 -1.91
CA ARG A 85 -6.86 -1.52 -0.98
C ARG A 85 -6.31 -0.14 -0.72
N ILE A 86 -6.50 0.82 -1.64
CA ILE A 86 -5.82 2.12 -1.63
C ILE A 86 -6.86 3.21 -1.84
N GLN A 87 -7.13 3.95 -0.78
CA GLN A 87 -8.15 4.98 -0.79
C GLN A 87 -7.61 6.29 -0.21
N THR A 88 -8.13 7.41 -0.68
CA THR A 88 -7.98 8.72 -0.05
C THR A 88 -9.36 9.31 0.22
N ASN A 89 -9.63 9.63 1.49
CA ASN A 89 -10.95 10.13 1.92
C ASN A 89 -12.10 9.23 1.45
N ARG A 90 -11.97 7.91 1.59
CA ARG A 90 -12.93 6.86 1.17
C ARG A 90 -13.17 6.77 -0.34
N ARG A 91 -12.37 7.43 -1.15
CA ARG A 91 -12.40 7.27 -2.60
C ARG A 91 -11.24 6.38 -3.02
N MET A 92 -11.54 5.30 -3.71
CA MET A 92 -10.52 4.41 -4.29
C MET A 92 -9.61 5.20 -5.24
N ILE A 93 -8.36 4.82 -5.30
CA ILE A 93 -7.43 5.29 -6.32
C ILE A 93 -8.04 5.12 -7.72
N GLU A 94 -7.88 6.09 -8.59
CA GLU A 94 -8.43 6.04 -9.95
C GLU A 94 -7.69 5.02 -10.82
N LYS A 95 -8.40 4.45 -11.82
CA LYS A 95 -7.81 3.50 -12.77
C LYS A 95 -6.57 4.05 -13.47
N GLN A 96 -6.62 5.32 -13.89
CA GLN A 96 -5.46 5.96 -14.54
C GLN A 96 -4.25 6.03 -13.61
N GLN A 97 -4.44 6.48 -12.38
CA GLN A 97 -3.36 6.57 -11.38
C GLN A 97 -2.80 5.19 -11.02
N THR A 98 -3.68 4.18 -10.92
CA THR A 98 -3.28 2.79 -10.68
C THR A 98 -2.40 2.29 -11.83
N PHE A 99 -2.80 2.50 -13.07
CA PHE A 99 -2.04 2.14 -14.27
C PHE A 99 -0.66 2.80 -14.30
N ASP A 100 -0.62 4.11 -14.07
CA ASP A 100 0.62 4.90 -14.12
C ASP A 100 1.61 4.43 -13.04
N LEU A 101 1.11 4.18 -11.82
CA LEU A 101 1.93 3.67 -10.73
C LEU A 101 2.41 2.23 -10.97
N ILE A 102 1.54 1.33 -11.46
CA ILE A 102 1.96 -0.04 -11.81
C ILE A 102 3.06 0.01 -12.87
N THR A 103 2.88 0.78 -13.93
CA THR A 103 3.85 0.88 -15.02
C THR A 103 5.20 1.41 -14.53
N ARG A 104 5.17 2.45 -13.71
CA ARG A 104 6.37 3.06 -13.13
C ARG A 104 7.11 2.10 -12.19
N ILE A 105 6.39 1.41 -11.31
CA ILE A 105 6.99 0.46 -10.36
C ILE A 105 7.53 -0.76 -11.10
N LYS A 106 6.80 -1.30 -12.08
CA LYS A 106 7.26 -2.41 -12.94
C LYS A 106 8.60 -2.08 -13.59
N SER A 107 8.71 -0.91 -14.22
CA SER A 107 9.97 -0.45 -14.84
C SER A 107 11.12 -0.37 -13.84
N ALA A 108 10.86 0.10 -12.61
CA ALA A 108 11.87 0.14 -11.56
C ALA A 108 12.30 -1.27 -11.12
N VAL A 109 11.35 -2.19 -10.92
CA VAL A 109 11.62 -3.60 -10.56
C VAL A 109 12.51 -4.27 -11.59
N GLU A 110 12.21 -4.08 -12.89
CA GLU A 110 13.00 -4.62 -13.99
C GLU A 110 14.42 -4.01 -14.02
N LYS A 111 14.54 -2.69 -13.83
CA LYS A 111 15.82 -1.98 -13.81
C LYS A 111 16.74 -2.41 -12.68
N ILE A 112 16.21 -2.53 -11.45
CA ILE A 112 17.02 -2.90 -10.27
C ILE A 112 17.11 -4.41 -10.07
N LYS A 113 16.42 -5.20 -10.88
CA LYS A 113 16.44 -6.67 -10.93
C LYS A 113 16.20 -7.31 -9.55
N ILE A 114 15.09 -6.96 -8.92
CA ILE A 114 14.69 -7.56 -7.65
C ILE A 114 13.46 -8.45 -7.81
N PRO A 115 13.40 -9.60 -7.13
CA PRO A 115 12.16 -10.34 -7.02
C PRO A 115 11.23 -9.61 -6.04
N ILE A 116 9.99 -9.37 -6.47
CA ILE A 116 8.98 -8.69 -5.65
C ILE A 116 7.70 -9.53 -5.62
N THR A 117 7.01 -9.56 -4.49
CA THR A 117 5.71 -10.20 -4.36
C THR A 117 4.57 -9.22 -4.64
N PHE A 118 3.38 -9.76 -4.87
CA PHE A 118 2.16 -8.96 -5.05
C PHE A 118 1.93 -7.97 -3.89
N PHE A 119 2.10 -8.44 -2.65
CA PHE A 119 1.87 -7.60 -1.47
C PHE A 119 2.92 -6.50 -1.32
N GLU A 120 4.20 -6.83 -1.50
CA GLU A 120 5.29 -5.84 -1.49
C GLU A 120 5.08 -4.77 -2.56
N PHE A 121 4.68 -5.17 -3.77
CA PHE A 121 4.38 -4.24 -4.87
C PHE A 121 3.22 -3.32 -4.51
N GLY A 122 2.10 -3.87 -4.00
CA GLY A 122 0.93 -3.10 -3.58
C GLY A 122 1.24 -2.12 -2.45
N THR A 123 2.12 -2.50 -1.51
CA THR A 123 2.58 -1.64 -0.43
C THR A 123 3.40 -0.46 -0.95
N VAL A 124 4.34 -0.70 -1.88
CA VAL A 124 5.11 0.37 -2.52
C VAL A 124 4.18 1.32 -3.30
N LEU A 125 3.20 0.76 -4.01
CA LEU A 125 2.22 1.55 -4.75
C LEU A 125 1.41 2.46 -3.81
N ALA A 126 0.96 1.93 -2.66
CA ALA A 126 0.24 2.72 -1.67
C ALA A 126 1.08 3.88 -1.11
N PHE A 127 2.33 3.64 -0.73
CA PHE A 127 3.21 4.68 -0.22
C PHE A 127 3.49 5.78 -1.24
N LEU A 128 3.73 5.40 -2.51
CA LEU A 128 3.89 6.37 -3.60
C LEU A 128 2.63 7.20 -3.80
N TYR A 129 1.48 6.55 -3.87
CA TYR A 129 0.20 7.22 -4.08
C TYR A 129 -0.09 8.23 -2.97
N PHE A 130 0.05 7.85 -1.70
CA PHE A 130 -0.23 8.74 -0.59
C PHE A 130 0.73 9.95 -0.55
N ASN A 131 2.01 9.72 -0.83
CA ASN A 131 2.97 10.80 -0.94
C ASN A 131 2.62 11.78 -2.07
N GLU A 132 2.22 11.28 -3.24
CA GLU A 132 1.80 12.11 -4.38
C GLU A 132 0.47 12.83 -4.13
N GLN A 133 -0.42 12.22 -3.36
CA GLN A 133 -1.68 12.84 -2.96
C GLN A 133 -1.51 13.90 -1.88
N ASN A 134 -0.32 14.05 -1.27
CA ASN A 134 -0.10 14.93 -0.12
C ASN A 134 -1.16 14.71 0.97
N THR A 135 -1.32 13.45 1.39
CA THR A 135 -2.22 13.11 2.49
C THR A 135 -1.68 13.64 3.81
N ASP A 136 -2.55 14.10 4.70
CA ASP A 136 -2.14 14.62 6.02
C ASP A 136 -1.72 13.48 6.96
N ILE A 137 -2.40 12.33 6.86
CA ILE A 137 -2.13 11.14 7.67
C ILE A 137 -2.61 9.88 6.94
N ASN A 138 -1.92 8.77 7.15
CA ASN A 138 -2.22 7.51 6.49
C ASN A 138 -2.45 6.40 7.50
N ILE A 139 -3.50 5.63 7.28
CA ILE A 139 -3.82 4.43 8.05
C ILE A 139 -3.35 3.23 7.23
N ILE A 140 -2.38 2.50 7.74
CA ILE A 140 -1.75 1.38 7.04
C ILE A 140 -2.02 0.09 7.82
N GLU A 141 -2.78 -0.82 7.22
CA GLU A 141 -3.04 -2.15 7.76
C GLU A 141 -1.91 -3.10 7.40
N VAL A 142 -1.40 -3.84 8.38
CA VAL A 142 -0.43 -4.95 8.20
C VAL A 142 -1.10 -6.09 7.45
N GLY A 143 -0.40 -6.65 6.46
CA GLY A 143 -0.88 -7.82 5.73
C GLY A 143 -0.76 -9.12 6.54
N LEU A 144 0.44 -9.40 7.05
CA LEU A 144 0.70 -10.64 7.80
C LEU A 144 1.78 -10.43 8.87
N GLY A 145 1.46 -10.81 10.10
CA GLY A 145 2.40 -10.74 11.23
C GLY A 145 2.65 -9.29 11.65
N GLY A 146 3.75 -8.70 11.22
CA GLY A 146 4.11 -7.31 11.54
C GLY A 146 5.58 -7.02 11.24
N ARG A 147 6.51 -7.56 12.03
CA ARG A 147 7.95 -7.23 11.97
C ARG A 147 8.56 -7.34 10.58
N LEU A 148 8.20 -8.36 9.80
CA LEU A 148 8.72 -8.63 8.45
C LEU A 148 7.70 -8.33 7.35
N ASP A 149 6.59 -7.69 7.69
CA ASP A 149 5.60 -7.22 6.73
C ASP A 149 6.13 -5.99 5.97
N ALA A 150 5.86 -5.91 4.67
CA ALA A 150 6.34 -4.80 3.84
C ALA A 150 5.90 -3.43 4.36
N THR A 151 4.73 -3.35 5.00
CA THR A 151 4.22 -2.11 5.59
C THR A 151 5.05 -1.60 6.76
N ASN A 152 5.84 -2.47 7.42
CA ASN A 152 6.70 -2.10 8.56
C ASN A 152 7.93 -1.26 8.16
N LEU A 153 8.08 -0.91 6.90
CA LEU A 153 9.06 0.06 6.42
C LEU A 153 8.62 1.51 6.62
N CYS A 154 7.38 1.75 7.00
CA CYS A 154 6.92 3.09 7.39
C CYS A 154 7.51 3.51 8.74
N GLN A 155 7.63 4.82 8.94
CA GLN A 155 7.90 5.40 10.25
C GLN A 155 6.57 5.81 10.89
N ALA A 156 5.96 4.88 11.65
CA ALA A 156 4.67 5.12 12.24
C ALA A 156 4.76 6.09 13.45
N GLU A 157 3.89 7.10 13.47
CA GLU A 157 3.70 7.96 14.67
C GLU A 157 2.95 7.19 15.76
N ILE A 158 2.02 6.33 15.35
CA ILE A 158 1.22 5.49 16.25
C ILE A 158 1.20 4.06 15.68
N SER A 159 1.49 3.08 16.51
CA SER A 159 1.30 1.67 16.21
C SER A 159 0.18 1.11 17.09
N ILE A 160 -0.80 0.46 16.45
CA ILE A 160 -1.95 -0.16 17.12
C ILE A 160 -1.85 -1.66 16.92
N ILE A 161 -1.95 -2.42 18.00
CA ILE A 161 -2.08 -3.87 17.95
C ILE A 161 -3.50 -4.20 18.43
N THR A 162 -4.29 -4.77 17.53
CA THR A 162 -5.64 -5.25 17.84
C THR A 162 -5.59 -6.62 18.54
N SER A 163 -6.66 -7.38 18.53
CA SER A 163 -6.64 -8.73 19.10
C SER A 163 -5.61 -9.63 18.41
N ILE A 164 -4.86 -10.40 19.20
CA ILE A 164 -3.90 -11.44 18.78
C ILE A 164 -4.51 -12.82 19.05
#